data_4c6545b93c41decc72d7dadfc6c1e288
#
_entry.id   4c6545b93c41decc72d7dadfc6c1e288
#
_cell.length_a   1.000
_cell.length_b   1.000
_cell.length_c   1.000
_cell.angle_alpha   90.00
_cell.angle_beta   90.00
_cell.angle_gamma   90.00
#
_symmetry.space_group_name_H-M   'P 1'
#
loop_
_entity.id
_entity.type
_entity.pdbx_description
1 polymer ?
#
loop_
_entity_poly.entity_id
_entity_poly.type
_entity_poly.pdbx_seq_one_letter_code
_entity_poly.pdbx_strand_id
1 'polypeptide(L)'
;MAKYKFGKRSRRRLEGVHPDLVKVAEEALHLMDIAIIEGVRSIEKQKDYVKTGASKTMKSKHLTGDALDLTPYPVDMTSKMGIKRHYYMAGMLRGIAHMMDIKLRSGADWDSDGEVKDQTFMDLVHIERLK
;
A
#
# COMPACT_ATOMS: atom_id res chain seq x y z
N MET A 1 -1.05 7.12 -21.75
CA MET A 1 0.18 6.79 -21.01
C MET A 1 0.20 7.43 -19.64
N ALA A 2 0.65 6.71 -18.63
CA ALA A 2 0.80 7.29 -17.31
C ALA A 2 1.90 8.36 -17.29
N LYS A 3 1.69 9.42 -16.51
CA LYS A 3 2.67 10.49 -16.32
C LYS A 3 3.95 9.99 -15.66
N TYR A 4 3.84 9.01 -14.76
CA TYR A 4 4.95 8.43 -14.01
C TYR A 4 5.05 6.95 -14.28
N LYS A 5 6.21 6.35 -13.98
CA LYS A 5 6.47 4.93 -14.18
C LYS A 5 7.14 4.33 -12.95
N PHE A 6 6.86 3.07 -12.67
CA PHE A 6 7.61 2.33 -11.66
C PHE A 6 9.04 2.07 -12.13
N GLY A 7 10.01 2.30 -11.25
CA GLY A 7 11.38 1.89 -11.49
C GLY A 7 11.56 0.38 -11.34
N LYS A 8 12.77 -0.10 -11.61
CA LYS A 8 13.10 -1.54 -11.57
C LYS A 8 12.80 -2.17 -10.21
N ARG A 9 13.16 -1.47 -9.12
CA ARG A 9 12.95 -1.97 -7.76
C ARG A 9 11.45 -2.14 -7.46
N SER A 10 10.65 -1.13 -7.79
CA SER A 10 9.20 -1.19 -7.59
C SER A 10 8.59 -2.32 -8.41
N ARG A 11 8.98 -2.47 -9.67
CA ARG A 11 8.45 -3.55 -10.52
C ARG A 11 8.81 -4.92 -9.98
N ARG A 12 10.03 -5.09 -9.46
CA ARG A 12 10.43 -6.35 -8.83
C ARG A 12 9.58 -6.67 -7.61
N ARG A 13 9.28 -5.65 -6.81
CA ARG A 13 8.45 -5.81 -5.60
C ARG A 13 6.98 -6.09 -5.91
N LEU A 14 6.52 -5.81 -7.13
CA LEU A 14 5.16 -6.15 -7.57
C LEU A 14 5.01 -7.60 -8.01
N GLU A 15 6.10 -8.34 -8.18
CA GLU A 15 6.04 -9.74 -8.59
C GLU A 15 5.23 -10.56 -7.56
N GLY A 16 4.24 -11.31 -8.04
CA GLY A 16 3.38 -12.14 -7.19
C GLY A 16 2.24 -11.38 -6.51
N VAL A 17 2.20 -10.07 -6.60
CA VAL A 17 1.09 -9.27 -6.06
C VAL A 17 -0.16 -9.49 -6.92
N HIS A 18 -1.33 -9.57 -6.28
CA HIS A 18 -2.58 -9.80 -6.99
C HIS A 18 -2.80 -8.73 -8.07
N PRO A 19 -3.24 -9.13 -9.29
CA PRO A 19 -3.43 -8.19 -10.40
C PRO A 19 -4.32 -7.00 -10.08
N ASP A 20 -5.32 -7.14 -9.23
CA ASP A 20 -6.20 -6.04 -8.85
C ASP A 20 -5.42 -4.93 -8.15
N LEU A 21 -4.49 -5.27 -7.25
CA LEU A 21 -3.66 -4.29 -6.56
C LEU A 21 -2.69 -3.63 -7.52
N VAL A 22 -2.12 -4.39 -8.44
CA VAL A 22 -1.21 -3.86 -9.46
C VAL A 22 -1.95 -2.86 -10.36
N LYS A 23 -3.18 -3.18 -10.78
CA LYS A 23 -3.99 -2.27 -11.60
C LYS A 23 -4.27 -0.94 -10.88
N VAL A 24 -4.61 -1.00 -9.61
CA VAL A 24 -4.86 0.22 -8.81
C VAL A 24 -3.59 1.05 -8.74
N ALA A 25 -2.45 0.43 -8.44
CA ALA A 25 -1.17 1.14 -8.34
C ALA A 25 -0.75 1.76 -9.67
N GLU A 26 -0.91 1.03 -10.77
CA GLU A 26 -0.57 1.53 -12.11
C GLU A 26 -1.45 2.71 -12.51
N GLU A 27 -2.76 2.65 -12.23
CA GLU A 27 -3.67 3.75 -12.52
C GLU A 27 -3.28 5.00 -11.73
N ALA A 28 -2.85 4.83 -10.48
CA ALA A 28 -2.41 5.94 -9.63
C ALA A 28 -1.22 6.71 -10.22
N LEU A 29 -0.39 6.07 -11.05
CA LEU A 29 0.75 6.71 -11.70
C LEU A 29 0.34 7.78 -12.72
N HIS A 30 -0.92 7.81 -13.14
CA HIS A 30 -1.44 8.92 -13.95
C HIS A 30 -1.56 10.21 -13.14
N LEU A 31 -1.66 10.10 -11.82
CA LEU A 31 -1.95 11.23 -10.95
C LEU A 31 -0.82 11.60 -10.00
N MET A 32 0.04 10.64 -9.63
CA MET A 32 1.05 10.83 -8.60
C MET A 32 2.21 9.87 -8.82
N ASP A 33 3.44 10.34 -8.55
CA ASP A 33 4.62 9.47 -8.56
C ASP A 33 4.61 8.63 -7.27
N ILE A 34 4.72 7.31 -7.43
CA ILE A 34 4.60 6.35 -6.32
C ILE A 34 5.70 5.31 -6.46
N ALA A 35 6.25 4.90 -5.33
CA ALA A 35 7.18 3.78 -5.23
C ALA A 35 6.56 2.65 -4.42
N ILE A 36 6.94 1.42 -4.75
CA ILE A 36 6.51 0.23 -4.01
C ILE A 36 7.53 -0.05 -2.91
N ILE A 37 7.04 -0.18 -1.67
CA ILE A 37 7.87 -0.52 -0.52
C ILE A 37 7.97 -2.02 -0.37
N GLU A 38 6.82 -2.71 -0.37
CA GLU A 38 6.77 -4.16 -0.18
C GLU A 38 5.55 -4.75 -0.87
N GLY A 39 5.75 -5.87 -1.55
CA GLY A 39 4.67 -6.67 -2.12
C GLY A 39 4.54 -7.99 -1.36
N VAL A 40 4.90 -9.11 -2.02
CA VAL A 40 4.85 -10.43 -1.37
C VAL A 40 5.95 -10.54 -0.33
N ARG A 41 5.59 -11.09 0.83
CA ARG A 41 6.51 -11.29 1.96
C ARG A 41 6.73 -12.78 2.16
N SER A 42 7.99 -13.17 2.46
CA SER A 42 8.29 -14.56 2.78
C SER A 42 7.78 -14.92 4.18
N ILE A 43 7.59 -16.23 4.42
CA ILE A 43 7.17 -16.73 5.72
C ILE A 43 8.24 -16.40 6.77
N GLU A 44 9.53 -16.54 6.43
CA GLU A 44 10.63 -16.22 7.32
C GLU A 44 10.61 -14.76 7.74
N LYS A 45 10.39 -13.86 6.78
CA LYS A 45 10.32 -12.42 7.08
C LYS A 45 9.12 -12.11 7.97
N GLN A 46 7.98 -12.78 7.75
CA GLN A 46 6.79 -12.60 8.59
C GLN A 46 7.06 -13.08 10.02
N LYS A 47 7.75 -14.21 10.19
CA LYS A 47 8.15 -14.69 11.51
C LYS A 47 9.03 -13.68 12.23
N ASP A 48 10.00 -13.09 11.54
CA ASP A 48 10.86 -12.06 12.10
C ASP A 48 10.07 -10.83 12.54
N TYR A 49 9.10 -10.40 11.75
CA TYR A 49 8.24 -9.26 12.09
C TYR A 49 7.40 -9.53 13.33
N VAL A 50 6.88 -10.75 13.49
CA VAL A 50 6.14 -11.13 14.69
C VAL A 50 7.09 -11.14 15.89
N LYS A 51 8.28 -11.71 15.73
CA LYS A 51 9.28 -11.81 16.80
C LYS A 51 9.73 -10.44 17.31
N THR A 52 9.90 -9.47 16.41
CA THR A 52 10.33 -8.11 16.77
C THR A 52 9.20 -7.18 17.16
N GLY A 53 7.96 -7.61 17.05
CA GLY A 53 6.77 -6.80 17.34
C GLY A 53 6.31 -5.93 16.19
N ALA A 54 6.96 -5.99 15.02
CA ALA A 54 6.55 -5.22 13.84
C ALA A 54 5.23 -5.72 13.25
N SER A 55 4.88 -6.99 13.51
CA SER A 55 3.58 -7.55 13.15
C SER A 55 3.04 -8.36 14.32
N LYS A 56 1.72 -8.43 14.43
CA LYS A 56 1.02 -9.18 15.49
C LYS A 56 0.43 -10.50 15.00
N THR A 57 0.62 -10.85 13.73
CA THR A 57 -0.04 -12.02 13.16
C THR A 57 0.88 -12.76 12.17
N MET A 58 0.68 -14.07 12.07
CA MET A 58 1.28 -14.90 11.03
C MET A 58 0.37 -14.97 9.78
N LYS A 59 -0.78 -14.30 9.80
CA LYS A 59 -1.77 -14.33 8.71
C LYS A 59 -1.77 -13.04 7.90
N SER A 60 -0.59 -12.43 7.70
CA SER A 60 -0.47 -11.22 6.89
C SER A 60 -0.89 -11.48 5.44
N LYS A 61 -1.65 -10.57 4.86
CA LYS A 61 -2.03 -10.62 3.44
C LYS A 61 -0.87 -10.42 2.49
N HIS A 62 0.27 -9.89 2.98
CA HIS A 62 1.50 -9.85 2.19
C HIS A 62 2.00 -11.25 1.83
N LEU A 63 1.70 -12.27 2.65
CA LEU A 63 2.12 -13.64 2.37
C LEU A 63 1.45 -14.23 1.11
N THR A 64 0.24 -13.80 0.81
CA THR A 64 -0.54 -14.33 -0.32
C THR A 64 -0.56 -13.40 -1.53
N GLY A 65 0.10 -12.26 -1.46
CA GLY A 65 0.03 -11.25 -2.51
C GLY A 65 -1.21 -10.38 -2.48
N ASP A 66 -2.00 -10.47 -1.42
CA ASP A 66 -3.25 -9.70 -1.27
C ASP A 66 -3.03 -8.38 -0.53
N ALA A 67 -1.79 -7.97 -0.32
CA ALA A 67 -1.43 -6.69 0.29
C ALA A 67 -0.25 -6.05 -0.44
N LEU A 68 -0.19 -4.72 -0.37
CA LEU A 68 0.84 -3.93 -1.02
C LEU A 68 1.11 -2.68 -0.19
N ASP A 69 2.39 -2.38 0.02
CA ASP A 69 2.81 -1.14 0.68
C ASP A 69 3.41 -0.18 -0.36
N LEU A 70 2.91 1.05 -0.39
CA LEU A 70 3.32 2.08 -1.34
C LEU A 70 3.60 3.39 -0.61
N THR A 71 4.39 4.23 -1.26
CA THR A 71 4.70 5.57 -0.73
C THR A 71 4.76 6.58 -1.88
N PRO A 72 4.34 7.85 -1.66
CA PRO A 72 4.62 8.90 -2.63
C PRO A 72 6.13 9.06 -2.82
N TYR A 73 6.56 9.34 -4.03
CA TYR A 73 7.95 9.58 -4.36
C TYR A 73 8.16 11.07 -4.66
N PRO A 74 9.23 11.72 -4.19
CA PRO A 74 10.30 11.19 -3.34
C PRO A 74 9.81 10.80 -1.95
N VAL A 75 10.46 9.78 -1.36
CA VAL A 75 10.05 9.23 -0.08
C VAL A 75 10.30 10.23 1.04
N ASP A 76 9.26 10.54 1.80
CA ASP A 76 9.33 11.42 2.97
C ASP A 76 8.36 10.89 4.02
N MET A 77 8.90 10.17 4.99
CA MET A 77 8.12 9.50 6.03
C MET A 77 8.14 10.23 7.38
N THR A 78 8.76 11.41 7.44
CA THR A 78 8.98 12.08 8.73
C THR A 78 8.39 13.48 8.82
N SER A 79 8.32 14.22 7.71
CA SER A 79 7.81 15.58 7.75
C SER A 79 6.28 15.60 7.74
N LYS A 80 5.70 16.70 8.20
CA LYS A 80 4.25 16.92 8.15
C LYS A 80 3.73 16.82 6.72
N MET A 81 4.46 17.37 5.76
CA MET A 81 4.06 17.32 4.35
C MET A 81 4.09 15.90 3.81
N GLY A 82 5.11 15.12 4.16
CA GLY A 82 5.21 13.71 3.76
C GLY A 82 4.02 12.90 4.29
N ILE A 83 3.64 13.12 5.55
CA ILE A 83 2.49 12.44 6.15
C ILE A 83 1.21 12.82 5.41
N LYS A 84 1.01 14.11 5.11
CA LYS A 84 -0.17 14.58 4.36
C LYS A 84 -0.24 13.92 2.96
N ARG A 85 0.90 13.80 2.30
CA ARG A 85 0.97 13.16 0.97
C ARG A 85 0.57 11.69 1.04
N HIS A 86 0.91 10.99 2.13
CA HIS A 86 0.48 9.61 2.33
C HIS A 86 -1.03 9.50 2.50
N TYR A 87 -1.66 10.39 3.28
CA TYR A 87 -3.12 10.40 3.39
C TYR A 87 -3.78 10.68 2.05
N TYR A 88 -3.23 11.63 1.29
CA TYR A 88 -3.73 11.93 -0.05
C TYR A 88 -3.65 10.71 -0.95
N MET A 89 -2.50 10.02 -0.95
CA MET A 89 -2.31 8.80 -1.73
C MET A 89 -3.30 7.71 -1.32
N ALA A 90 -3.46 7.48 -0.03
CA ALA A 90 -4.37 6.44 0.48
C ALA A 90 -5.81 6.66 0.01
N GLY A 91 -6.30 7.89 0.11
CA GLY A 91 -7.63 8.25 -0.36
C GLY A 91 -7.79 8.08 -1.86
N MET A 92 -6.76 8.48 -2.61
CA MET A 92 -6.73 8.33 -4.06
C MET A 92 -6.77 6.85 -4.48
N LEU A 93 -5.97 5.99 -3.83
CA LEU A 93 -5.96 4.56 -4.13
C LEU A 93 -7.34 3.92 -3.86
N ARG A 94 -7.98 4.30 -2.76
CA ARG A 94 -9.33 3.83 -2.47
C ARG A 94 -10.34 4.28 -3.51
N GLY A 95 -10.27 5.52 -3.95
CA GLY A 95 -11.14 6.06 -4.99
C GLY A 95 -10.96 5.33 -6.32
N ILE A 96 -9.71 5.09 -6.72
CA ILE A 96 -9.40 4.35 -7.94
C ILE A 96 -9.96 2.93 -7.86
N ALA A 97 -9.72 2.22 -6.74
CA ALA A 97 -10.23 0.86 -6.55
C ALA A 97 -11.76 0.83 -6.64
N HIS A 98 -12.42 1.80 -6.04
CA HIS A 98 -13.89 1.90 -6.10
C HIS A 98 -14.38 2.04 -7.55
N MET A 99 -13.74 2.89 -8.34
CA MET A 99 -14.09 3.08 -9.74
C MET A 99 -13.83 1.84 -10.60
N MET A 100 -12.90 1.00 -10.19
CA MET A 100 -12.57 -0.26 -10.86
C MET A 100 -13.37 -1.45 -10.33
N ASP A 101 -14.28 -1.23 -9.39
CA ASP A 101 -15.05 -2.27 -8.71
C ASP A 101 -14.13 -3.28 -7.99
N ILE A 102 -13.06 -2.80 -7.41
CA ILE A 102 -12.11 -3.58 -6.61
C ILE A 102 -12.34 -3.24 -5.14
N LYS A 103 -12.59 -4.26 -4.32
CA LYS A 103 -12.74 -4.08 -2.87
C LYS A 103 -11.37 -3.99 -2.23
N LEU A 104 -11.06 -2.81 -1.68
CA LEU A 104 -9.75 -2.50 -1.13
C LEU A 104 -9.93 -1.85 0.23
N ARG A 105 -9.07 -2.24 1.17
CA ARG A 105 -8.96 -1.59 2.48
C ARG A 105 -7.61 -0.92 2.59
N SER A 106 -7.60 0.32 3.10
CA SER A 106 -6.39 1.09 3.35
C SER A 106 -6.04 1.06 4.83
N GLY A 107 -4.74 1.01 5.14
CA GLY A 107 -4.26 1.17 6.51
C GLY A 107 -4.46 2.58 7.06
N ALA A 108 -4.81 3.56 6.21
CA ALA A 108 -5.20 4.89 6.66
C ALA A 108 -6.63 4.93 7.20
N ASP A 109 -7.43 3.89 6.92
CA ASP A 109 -8.85 3.83 7.30
C ASP A 109 -9.27 2.36 7.37
N TRP A 110 -8.82 1.66 8.42
CA TRP A 110 -9.02 0.22 8.56
C TRP A 110 -10.48 -0.22 8.59
N ASP A 111 -11.35 0.58 9.18
CA ASP A 111 -12.77 0.26 9.28
C ASP A 111 -13.59 0.85 8.13
N SER A 112 -12.94 1.54 7.20
CA SER A 112 -13.56 2.13 6.01
C SER A 112 -14.71 3.09 6.33
N ASP A 113 -14.57 3.87 7.44
CA ASP A 113 -15.59 4.83 7.86
C ASP A 113 -15.30 6.26 7.38
N GLY A 114 -14.18 6.46 6.66
CA GLY A 114 -13.78 7.77 6.17
C GLY A 114 -13.00 8.61 7.18
N GLU A 115 -12.76 8.08 8.40
CA GLU A 115 -12.01 8.78 9.44
C GLU A 115 -10.60 8.22 9.54
N VAL A 116 -9.61 9.12 9.71
CA VAL A 116 -8.19 8.74 9.71
C VAL A 116 -7.48 9.10 11.02
N LYS A 117 -8.21 9.61 12.00
CA LYS A 117 -7.64 10.20 13.22
C LYS A 117 -6.89 9.24 14.13
N ASP A 118 -7.18 7.96 14.05
CA ASP A 118 -6.62 6.92 14.94
C ASP A 118 -5.59 6.02 14.25
N GLN A 119 -5.08 6.44 13.08
CA GLN A 119 -4.15 5.63 12.30
C GLN A 119 -2.70 5.99 12.60
N THR A 120 -1.81 4.99 12.49
CA THR A 120 -0.37 5.20 12.61
C THR A 120 0.27 5.35 11.24
N PHE A 121 1.48 5.93 11.19
CA PHE A 121 2.21 6.09 9.93
C PHE A 121 2.47 4.75 9.22
N MET A 122 2.81 3.71 9.99
CA MET A 122 3.10 2.38 9.43
C MET A 122 1.93 1.84 8.61
N ASP A 123 0.70 2.20 8.99
CA ASP A 123 -0.51 1.75 8.30
C ASP A 123 -0.81 2.58 7.05
N LEU A 124 -0.32 3.82 6.97
CA LEU A 124 -0.63 4.74 5.87
C LEU A 124 -0.16 4.24 4.50
N VAL A 125 0.87 3.40 4.47
CA VAL A 125 1.43 2.84 3.23
C VAL A 125 0.70 1.59 2.78
N HIS A 126 -0.10 0.98 3.64
CA HIS A 126 -0.67 -0.35 3.43
C HIS A 126 -2.02 -0.30 2.73
N ILE A 127 -2.16 -1.08 1.67
CA ILE A 127 -3.47 -1.42 1.08
C ILE A 127 -3.59 -2.93 0.97
N GLU A 128 -4.81 -3.42 1.07
CA GLU A 128 -5.07 -4.84 0.94
C GLU A 128 -6.38 -5.09 0.19
N ARG A 129 -6.40 -6.20 -0.53
CA ARG A 129 -7.56 -6.64 -1.26
C ARG A 129 -8.51 -7.37 -0.33
N LEU A 130 -9.80 -7.04 -0.42
CA LEU A 130 -10.88 -7.78 0.25
C LEU A 130 -11.50 -8.75 -0.74
N LYS A 131 -11.93 -9.87 -0.23
CA LYS A 131 -12.61 -10.88 -1.06
C LYS A 131 -14.09 -10.59 -1.21
#